data_cb4312f8dba29789502e46db7a9a7af8
#
_entry.id   cb4312f8dba29789502e46db7a9a7af8
#
_cell.length_a   1.000
_cell.length_b   1.000
_cell.length_c   1.000
_cell.angle_alpha   90.00
_cell.angle_beta   90.00
_cell.angle_gamma   90.00
#
_symmetry.space_group_name_H-M   'P 1'
#
loop_
_entity.id
_entity.type
_entity.pdbx_description
1 polymer ?
#
loop_
_entity_poly.entity_id
_entity_poly.type
_entity_poly.pdbx_seq_one_letter_code
_entity_poly.pdbx_strand_id
1 'polypeptide(L)'
;MFRSWSGRLAAAASMSILAAVAVADERPGNLWKTTSQMSMDGLPMPPMPAQTTELCTAKEWTQPPPPPAGQSCTVSNFQRDGEKVRWDTQCTGEMEMTGHGEITFTSADAYTGTISFTAEGMTMTVNLTGTKIDECDDPVT
;
A
#
# COMPACT_ATOMS: atom_id res chain seq x y z
N MET A 1 -3.50 -68.04 -55.30
CA MET A 1 -4.41 -67.56 -54.24
C MET A 1 -3.66 -66.54 -53.40
N PHE A 2 -3.81 -65.24 -53.70
CA PHE A 2 -3.21 -64.18 -52.89
C PHE A 2 -4.33 -63.47 -52.17
N ARG A 3 -4.36 -63.54 -50.84
CA ARG A 3 -5.27 -62.77 -49.99
C ARG A 3 -4.58 -61.47 -49.61
N SER A 4 -5.07 -60.38 -50.22
CA SER A 4 -4.76 -59.05 -49.85
C SER A 4 -5.34 -58.69 -48.48
N TRP A 5 -4.45 -58.32 -47.53
CA TRP A 5 -4.87 -57.82 -46.21
C TRP A 5 -4.62 -56.32 -46.16
N SER A 6 -5.73 -55.57 -46.29
CA SER A 6 -5.72 -54.13 -46.19
C SER A 6 -5.67 -53.71 -44.73
N GLY A 7 -4.49 -53.29 -44.30
CA GLY A 7 -4.31 -52.65 -42.99
C GLY A 7 -4.88 -51.24 -43.00
N ARG A 8 -5.88 -50.97 -42.20
CA ARG A 8 -6.37 -49.61 -41.93
C ARG A 8 -5.52 -48.94 -40.88
N LEU A 9 -4.69 -47.98 -41.27
CA LEU A 9 -4.02 -47.05 -40.38
C LEU A 9 -5.00 -46.06 -39.80
N ALA A 10 -5.34 -46.19 -38.53
CA ALA A 10 -6.07 -45.16 -37.80
C ALA A 10 -5.09 -44.08 -37.36
N ALA A 11 -5.14 -42.92 -37.97
CA ALA A 11 -4.41 -41.73 -37.53
C ALA A 11 -5.14 -41.15 -36.30
N ALA A 12 -4.51 -41.33 -35.12
CA ALA A 12 -4.95 -40.63 -33.91
C ALA A 12 -4.44 -39.17 -33.96
N ALA A 13 -5.30 -38.24 -34.21
CA ALA A 13 -5.03 -36.82 -34.12
C ALA A 13 -4.98 -36.43 -32.63
N SER A 14 -3.76 -36.26 -32.07
CA SER A 14 -3.58 -35.72 -30.74
C SER A 14 -3.84 -34.21 -30.76
N MET A 15 -4.98 -33.81 -30.25
CA MET A 15 -5.34 -32.40 -30.05
C MET A 15 -4.60 -31.88 -28.79
N SER A 16 -3.45 -31.23 -28.97
CA SER A 16 -2.75 -30.54 -27.92
C SER A 16 -3.52 -29.26 -27.58
N ILE A 17 -4.22 -29.27 -26.45
CA ILE A 17 -4.84 -28.07 -25.87
C ILE A 17 -3.71 -27.26 -25.26
N LEU A 18 -3.26 -26.21 -25.94
CA LEU A 18 -2.43 -25.16 -25.33
C LEU A 18 -3.32 -24.38 -24.37
N ALA A 19 -3.21 -24.70 -23.09
CA ALA A 19 -3.73 -23.83 -22.05
C ALA A 19 -2.91 -22.55 -22.06
N ALA A 20 -3.46 -21.47 -22.62
CA ALA A 20 -2.92 -20.14 -22.45
C ALA A 20 -3.02 -19.77 -20.98
N VAL A 21 -1.90 -19.83 -20.25
CA VAL A 21 -1.81 -19.25 -18.91
C VAL A 21 -1.89 -17.75 -19.11
N ALA A 22 -3.03 -17.14 -18.82
CA ALA A 22 -3.15 -15.69 -18.71
C ALA A 22 -2.26 -15.26 -17.55
N VAL A 23 -1.07 -14.73 -17.85
CA VAL A 23 -0.24 -14.02 -16.88
C VAL A 23 -1.03 -12.78 -16.55
N ALA A 24 -1.61 -12.71 -15.35
CA ALA A 24 -2.19 -11.48 -14.85
C ALA A 24 -1.07 -10.45 -14.84
N ASP A 25 -1.26 -9.34 -15.55
CA ASP A 25 -0.30 -8.25 -15.62
C ASP A 25 -0.19 -7.65 -14.22
N GLU A 26 0.93 -7.92 -13.54
CA GLU A 26 1.12 -7.52 -12.16
C GLU A 26 1.43 -6.02 -12.13
N ARG A 27 0.49 -5.23 -11.63
CA ARG A 27 0.60 -3.77 -11.56
C ARG A 27 1.63 -3.35 -10.49
N PRO A 28 2.38 -2.25 -10.69
CA PRO A 28 3.53 -1.89 -9.85
C PRO A 28 3.16 -1.42 -8.45
N GLY A 29 1.93 -1.04 -8.20
CA GLY A 29 1.48 -0.48 -6.93
C GLY A 29 0.24 -1.16 -6.35
N ASN A 30 0.01 -0.88 -5.09
CA ASN A 30 -1.20 -1.24 -4.36
C ASN A 30 -2.05 0.02 -4.11
N LEU A 31 -3.34 -0.07 -4.41
CA LEU A 31 -4.31 0.97 -4.11
C LEU A 31 -4.88 0.74 -2.71
N TRP A 32 -4.58 1.66 -1.81
CA TRP A 32 -5.04 1.61 -0.44
C TRP A 32 -6.17 2.60 -0.20
N LYS A 33 -7.20 2.14 0.46
CA LYS A 33 -8.21 2.99 1.08
C LYS A 33 -7.83 3.22 2.52
N THR A 34 -7.44 4.45 2.85
CA THR A 34 -6.95 4.82 4.17
C THR A 34 -7.95 5.72 4.86
N THR A 35 -8.33 5.34 6.06
CA THR A 35 -9.13 6.18 6.95
C THR A 35 -8.21 6.77 8.01
N SER A 36 -8.23 8.09 8.15
CA SER A 36 -7.46 8.84 9.13
C SER A 36 -8.38 9.56 10.10
N GLN A 37 -8.03 9.50 11.37
CA GLN A 37 -8.71 10.22 12.43
C GLN A 37 -7.68 11.01 13.24
N MET A 38 -7.88 12.32 13.31
CA MET A 38 -6.99 13.24 14.00
C MET A 38 -7.54 13.56 15.39
N SER A 39 -6.64 13.60 16.36
CA SER A 39 -6.91 14.06 17.72
C SER A 39 -5.81 15.03 18.17
N MET A 40 -6.14 15.97 19.02
CA MET A 40 -5.20 16.90 19.64
C MET A 40 -5.16 16.65 21.14
N ASP A 41 -3.96 16.45 21.66
CA ASP A 41 -3.78 16.27 23.10
C ASP A 41 -3.88 17.62 23.83
N GLY A 42 -4.60 17.61 24.93
CA GLY A 42 -4.72 18.76 25.84
C GLY A 42 -5.80 19.79 25.52
N LEU A 43 -6.57 19.58 24.47
CA LEU A 43 -7.72 20.44 24.14
C LEU A 43 -9.03 19.63 24.27
N PRO A 44 -10.06 20.16 24.96
CA PRO A 44 -11.37 19.50 25.02
C PRO A 44 -12.15 19.75 23.73
N MET A 45 -11.57 19.35 22.59
CA MET A 45 -12.24 19.45 21.30
C MET A 45 -12.93 18.11 20.99
N PRO A 46 -14.11 18.13 20.37
CA PRO A 46 -14.70 16.93 19.86
C PRO A 46 -13.76 16.29 18.82
N PRO A 47 -13.66 14.96 18.76
CA PRO A 47 -12.82 14.30 17.76
C PRO A 47 -13.24 14.76 16.36
N MET A 48 -12.24 15.13 15.54
CA MET A 48 -12.50 15.50 14.15
C MET A 48 -13.06 14.28 13.40
N PRO A 49 -13.96 14.50 12.44
CA PRO A 49 -14.54 13.41 11.67
C PRO A 49 -13.44 12.66 10.92
N ALA A 50 -13.55 11.35 10.89
CA ALA A 50 -12.64 10.50 10.14
C ALA A 50 -12.68 10.86 8.65
N GLN A 51 -11.52 10.96 8.02
CA GLN A 51 -11.38 11.20 6.60
C GLN A 51 -10.91 9.94 5.90
N THR A 52 -11.47 9.66 4.74
CA THR A 52 -11.09 8.51 3.94
C THR A 52 -10.51 9.00 2.61
N THR A 53 -9.33 8.49 2.27
CA THR A 53 -8.64 8.79 1.02
C THR A 53 -8.18 7.49 0.36
N GLU A 54 -8.02 7.53 -0.96
CA GLU A 54 -7.41 6.44 -1.71
C GLU A 54 -6.03 6.88 -2.20
N LEU A 55 -5.04 6.02 -2.02
CA LEU A 55 -3.66 6.30 -2.37
C LEU A 55 -3.01 5.07 -3.01
N CYS A 56 -2.41 5.30 -4.18
CA CYS A 56 -1.57 4.30 -4.84
C CYS A 56 -0.15 4.37 -4.29
N THR A 57 0.32 3.32 -3.65
CA THR A 57 1.69 3.22 -3.15
C THR A 57 2.46 2.09 -3.79
N ALA A 58 3.78 2.14 -3.78
CA ALA A 58 4.60 1.01 -4.19
C ALA A 58 4.28 -0.23 -3.34
N LYS A 59 4.44 -1.42 -3.92
CA LYS A 59 4.19 -2.69 -3.20
C LYS A 59 5.08 -2.85 -1.98
N GLU A 60 6.32 -2.36 -2.06
CA GLU A 60 7.22 -2.28 -0.92
C GLU A 60 7.35 -0.82 -0.47
N TRP A 61 7.05 -0.59 0.80
CA TRP A 61 7.22 0.72 1.40
C TRP A 61 8.70 0.95 1.72
N THR A 62 9.34 1.78 0.91
CA THR A 62 10.72 2.24 1.11
C THR A 62 10.78 3.65 1.69
N GLN A 63 9.64 4.31 1.76
CA GLN A 63 9.45 5.66 2.30
C GLN A 63 8.03 5.80 2.84
N PRO A 64 7.79 6.73 3.78
CA PRO A 64 6.47 6.98 4.31
C PRO A 64 5.55 7.63 3.26
N PRO A 65 4.23 7.68 3.51
CA PRO A 65 3.30 8.42 2.70
C PRO A 65 3.73 9.89 2.51
N PRO A 66 3.46 10.50 1.35
CA PRO A 66 3.84 11.88 1.09
C PRO A 66 3.19 12.84 2.09
N PRO A 67 3.88 13.94 2.45
CA PRO A 67 3.32 14.95 3.33
C PRO A 67 2.12 15.66 2.69
N PRO A 68 1.28 16.31 3.49
CA PRO A 68 0.22 17.16 2.98
C PRO A 68 0.77 18.27 2.06
N ALA A 69 -0.05 18.71 1.12
CA ALA A 69 0.32 19.79 0.21
C ALA A 69 0.69 21.07 0.99
N GLY A 70 1.75 21.77 0.53
CA GLY A 70 2.26 22.99 1.17
C GLY A 70 3.27 22.77 2.29
N GLN A 71 3.60 21.52 2.63
CA GLN A 71 4.61 21.14 3.60
C GLN A 71 5.82 20.55 2.90
N SER A 72 7.02 20.93 3.35
CA SER A 72 8.28 20.30 2.96
C SER A 72 8.79 19.49 4.14
N CYS A 73 8.78 18.17 4.01
CA CYS A 73 9.18 17.27 5.08
C CYS A 73 10.43 16.48 4.71
N THR A 74 11.34 16.35 5.66
CA THR A 74 12.49 15.46 5.59
C THR A 74 12.23 14.24 6.45
N VAL A 75 12.37 13.07 5.87
CA VAL A 75 12.24 11.79 6.56
C VAL A 75 13.61 11.30 7.00
N SER A 76 13.68 10.81 8.21
CA SER A 76 14.87 10.17 8.79
C SER A 76 14.49 8.92 9.57
N ASN A 77 15.48 8.11 9.89
CA ASN A 77 15.30 6.89 10.69
C ASN A 77 14.22 5.95 10.16
N PHE A 78 14.04 5.90 8.84
CA PHE A 78 13.11 4.96 8.24
C PHE A 78 13.60 3.53 8.46
N GLN A 79 12.78 2.73 9.14
CA GLN A 79 13.10 1.35 9.48
C GLN A 79 11.90 0.46 9.19
N ARG A 80 12.18 -0.68 8.60
CA ARG A 80 11.21 -1.75 8.46
C ARG A 80 11.70 -2.98 9.24
N ASP A 81 10.89 -3.43 10.17
CA ASP A 81 11.14 -4.61 10.98
C ASP A 81 9.93 -5.56 10.85
N GLY A 82 10.04 -6.50 9.93
CA GLY A 82 8.93 -7.40 9.59
C GLY A 82 7.70 -6.65 9.08
N GLU A 83 6.63 -6.69 9.86
CA GLU A 83 5.34 -6.07 9.55
C GLU A 83 5.26 -4.61 10.02
N LYS A 84 6.26 -4.14 10.76
CA LYS A 84 6.28 -2.82 11.36
C LYS A 84 7.20 -1.88 10.58
N VAL A 85 6.70 -0.68 10.29
CA VAL A 85 7.44 0.41 9.64
C VAL A 85 7.43 1.62 10.55
N ARG A 86 8.58 2.25 10.76
CA ARG A 86 8.75 3.46 11.58
C ARG A 86 9.59 4.48 10.87
N TRP A 87 9.34 5.74 11.15
CA TRP A 87 10.15 6.84 10.64
C TRP A 87 9.98 8.09 11.50
N ASP A 88 10.94 9.00 11.39
CA ASP A 88 10.86 10.35 11.92
C ASP A 88 10.70 11.33 10.76
N THR A 89 10.00 12.43 11.02
CA THR A 89 9.75 13.47 10.04
C THR A 89 10.02 14.83 10.65
N GLN A 90 10.68 15.70 9.90
CA GLN A 90 10.80 17.12 10.22
C GLN A 90 10.24 17.91 9.05
N CYS A 91 9.21 18.69 9.31
CA CYS A 91 8.54 19.50 8.31
C CYS A 91 8.84 20.97 8.53
N THR A 92 9.07 21.68 7.44
CA THR A 92 9.22 23.14 7.37
C THR A 92 8.21 23.68 6.37
N GLY A 93 7.79 24.94 6.53
CA GLY A 93 6.79 25.57 5.68
C GLY A 93 6.07 26.64 6.49
N GLU A 94 4.75 26.66 6.43
CA GLU A 94 3.94 27.58 7.23
C GLU A 94 4.11 27.38 8.74
N MET A 95 4.42 26.15 9.14
CA MET A 95 4.65 25.77 10.54
C MET A 95 5.78 24.74 10.62
N GLU A 96 6.70 24.92 11.54
CA GLU A 96 7.72 23.90 11.83
C GLU A 96 7.12 22.80 12.70
N MET A 97 7.23 21.55 12.25
CA MET A 97 6.73 20.38 12.96
C MET A 97 7.75 19.27 12.96
N THR A 98 7.80 18.53 14.04
CA THR A 98 8.46 17.23 14.11
C THR A 98 7.42 16.14 14.24
N GLY A 99 7.65 15.02 13.60
CA GLY A 99 6.72 13.90 13.62
C GLY A 99 7.40 12.56 13.79
N HIS A 100 6.62 11.61 14.27
CA HIS A 100 7.00 10.21 14.37
C HIS A 100 5.85 9.36 13.83
N GLY A 101 6.16 8.47 12.90
CA GLY A 101 5.18 7.54 12.32
C GLY A 101 5.50 6.10 12.63
N GLU A 102 4.46 5.33 12.92
CA GLU A 102 4.52 3.88 13.03
C GLU A 102 3.32 3.26 12.34
N ILE A 103 3.59 2.30 11.46
CA ILE A 103 2.55 1.52 10.77
C ILE A 103 2.85 0.04 10.99
N THR A 104 1.81 -0.72 11.28
CA THR A 104 1.88 -2.18 11.41
C THR A 104 0.94 -2.82 10.39
N PHE A 105 1.49 -3.63 9.50
CA PHE A 105 0.70 -4.44 8.59
C PHE A 105 0.12 -5.62 9.35
N THR A 106 -1.20 -5.67 9.47
CA THR A 106 -1.92 -6.75 10.15
C THR A 106 -2.16 -7.95 9.23
N SER A 107 -2.09 -7.70 7.93
CA SER A 107 -2.12 -8.71 6.86
C SER A 107 -1.51 -8.13 5.59
N ALA A 108 -1.42 -8.90 4.52
CA ALA A 108 -1.01 -8.41 3.20
C ALA A 108 -1.93 -7.30 2.64
N ASP A 109 -3.16 -7.21 3.13
CA ASP A 109 -4.20 -6.32 2.62
C ASP A 109 -4.71 -5.30 3.65
N ALA A 110 -4.09 -5.22 4.83
CA ALA A 110 -4.53 -4.31 5.88
C ALA A 110 -3.36 -3.81 6.74
N TYR A 111 -3.47 -2.56 7.18
CA TYR A 111 -2.56 -1.99 8.17
C TYR A 111 -3.31 -1.07 9.15
N THR A 112 -2.70 -0.88 10.30
CA THR A 112 -3.03 0.17 11.25
C THR A 112 -1.80 1.01 11.53
N GLY A 113 -1.97 2.25 11.92
CA GLY A 113 -0.83 3.10 12.22
C GLY A 113 -1.19 4.32 13.03
N THR A 114 -0.13 4.97 13.49
CA THR A 114 -0.24 6.22 14.24
C THR A 114 0.88 7.15 13.78
N ILE A 115 0.52 8.39 13.50
CA ILE A 115 1.49 9.45 13.22
C ILE A 115 1.28 10.55 14.25
N SER A 116 2.31 10.89 14.98
CA SER A 116 2.29 11.98 15.96
C SER A 116 3.10 13.15 15.44
N PHE A 117 2.55 14.36 15.49
CA PHE A 117 3.23 15.59 15.14
C PHE A 117 3.25 16.53 16.33
N THR A 118 4.39 17.15 16.55
CA THR A 118 4.55 18.18 17.58
C THR A 118 4.96 19.50 16.92
N ALA A 119 4.19 20.54 17.19
CA ALA A 119 4.43 21.90 16.75
C ALA A 119 4.11 22.86 17.88
N GLU A 120 4.99 23.81 18.18
CA GLU A 120 4.79 24.85 19.21
C GLU A 120 4.34 24.30 20.59
N GLY A 121 4.78 23.11 20.95
CA GLY A 121 4.42 22.44 22.21
C GLY A 121 3.07 21.74 22.23
N MET A 122 2.35 21.74 21.11
CA MET A 122 1.10 20.98 20.91
C MET A 122 1.41 19.68 20.18
N THR A 123 0.78 18.59 20.61
CA THR A 123 0.89 17.29 19.94
C THR A 123 -0.44 16.93 19.27
N MET A 124 -0.35 16.63 17.99
CA MET A 124 -1.45 16.06 17.20
C MET A 124 -1.16 14.60 16.92
N THR A 125 -2.14 13.76 17.07
CA THR A 125 -2.06 12.33 16.76
C THR A 125 -3.04 11.97 15.67
N VAL A 126 -2.54 11.31 14.62
CA VAL A 126 -3.36 10.79 13.52
C VAL A 126 -3.35 9.28 13.60
N ASN A 127 -4.51 8.69 13.81
CA ASN A 127 -4.71 7.25 13.74
C ASN A 127 -5.11 6.86 12.32
N LEU A 128 -4.44 5.85 11.78
CA LEU A 128 -4.62 5.39 10.41
C LEU A 128 -5.11 3.94 10.39
N THR A 129 -6.01 3.67 9.48
CA THR A 129 -6.42 2.31 9.13
C THR A 129 -6.47 2.21 7.62
N GLY A 130 -5.72 1.28 7.04
CA GLY A 130 -5.67 1.08 5.61
C GLY A 130 -6.12 -0.31 5.20
N THR A 131 -6.83 -0.37 4.08
CA THR A 131 -7.23 -1.61 3.43
C THR A 131 -6.85 -1.54 1.97
N LYS A 132 -6.16 -2.55 1.46
CA LYS A 132 -5.88 -2.67 0.04
C LYS A 132 -7.17 -3.04 -0.69
N ILE A 133 -7.53 -2.22 -1.67
CA ILE A 133 -8.77 -2.39 -2.43
C ILE A 133 -8.52 -2.84 -3.87
N ASP A 134 -7.34 -2.58 -4.42
CA ASP A 134 -6.95 -2.94 -5.78
C ASP A 134 -5.42 -2.84 -5.94
N GLU A 135 -4.94 -3.10 -7.14
CA GLU A 135 -3.62 -2.73 -7.61
C GLU A 135 -3.70 -1.45 -8.46
N CYS A 136 -2.59 -0.74 -8.62
CA CYS A 136 -2.54 0.53 -9.35
C CYS A 136 -1.24 0.68 -10.14
N ASP A 137 -1.27 1.54 -11.18
CA ASP A 137 -0.16 1.68 -12.12
C ASP A 137 0.82 2.80 -11.78
N ASP A 138 0.37 3.84 -11.08
CA ASP A 138 1.15 5.05 -10.79
C ASP A 138 1.35 5.23 -9.28
N PRO A 139 2.23 4.42 -8.64
CA PRO A 139 2.49 4.59 -7.22
C PRO A 139 3.20 5.92 -6.95
N VAL A 140 2.75 6.64 -5.92
CA VAL A 140 3.44 7.83 -5.42
C VAL A 140 4.80 7.46 -4.83
N THR A 141 5.78 8.24 -5.18
CA THR A 141 7.19 8.10 -4.76
C THR A 141 7.60 9.21 -3.80
#